data_dfdf7116a19c0f9716a6cb42b4c1c4ec
#
_entry.id   dfdf7116a19c0f9716a6cb42b4c1c4ec
#
_cell.length_a   1.000
_cell.length_b   1.000
_cell.length_c   1.000
_cell.angle_alpha   90.00
_cell.angle_beta   90.00
_cell.angle_gamma   90.00
#
_symmetry.space_group_name_H-M   'P 1'
#
loop_
_entity.id
_entity.type
_entity.pdbx_description
1 polymer ?
#
loop_
_entity_poly.entity_id
_entity_poly.type
_entity_poly.pdbx_seq_one_letter_code
_entity_poly.pdbx_strand_id
1 'polypeptide(L)'
;VYNIQLEEDSQALDEVVVVGYGTQKKVNLTGSVASVSSDEIKDRVQTDVLSSIQGTVPGVTIVSRPGKDVSINFRGRGNLGTSEPLYVIDGAIADATFFSNLDPNSIESISFLKDAASSAIYGSRAAYGVVLVTTKQGKDGRMEVSYSGMVGMKAPTYTQDLVNSWEYAELYNEALYNTNPSAGKNQGYSDEEINLFRNGTKPDLYPNTNWVDLLFDDWTATTKHSLNFSGGTKKLRYFAGLGYVYDTENIRNRDTRRYNLNLNVASDVTDWLTFRGSVKYIQRNKDVDGGTPSFDNILIVPSTFVARQSTGEWGSVESGHEASGTFVGGNPLRAYSTNDWSKNTIENSMYELGFDLKPLKDLVITGQGTYKSYEYKNKAYVSLKDDVPSFLNPGTVIGGTGNTTNSMEVNWKKHSFLTYTGMANYSLTKNIHSLSVLAGVSYEHYQEETLMAS
;
A
#
# COMPACT_ATOMS: atom_id res chain seq x y z
N VAL A 1 15.01 10.81 51.18
CA VAL A 1 13.60 10.87 50.74
C VAL A 1 13.56 12.01 49.73
N TYR A 2 13.39 11.70 48.47
CA TYR A 2 13.18 12.72 47.42
C TYR A 2 11.69 13.01 47.35
N ASN A 3 11.28 14.24 47.61
CA ASN A 3 9.94 14.71 47.32
C ASN A 3 9.87 15.07 45.82
N ILE A 4 9.19 14.23 45.05
CA ILE A 4 8.87 14.54 43.65
C ILE A 4 7.54 15.27 43.68
N GLN A 5 7.54 16.54 43.34
CA GLN A 5 6.32 17.31 43.08
C GLN A 5 5.97 17.12 41.60
N LEU A 6 4.83 16.48 41.35
CA LEU A 6 4.27 16.38 40.00
C LEU A 6 3.56 17.71 39.69
N GLU A 7 4.02 18.39 38.65
CA GLU A 7 3.28 19.50 38.06
C GLU A 7 2.20 18.94 37.13
N GLU A 8 0.97 19.48 37.21
CA GLU A 8 -0.07 19.13 36.26
C GLU A 8 0.35 19.59 34.85
N ASP A 9 0.44 18.65 33.92
CA ASP A 9 0.65 18.98 32.51
C ASP A 9 -0.63 19.57 31.90
N SER A 10 -0.73 20.89 31.96
CA SER A 10 -1.88 21.65 31.46
C SER A 10 -1.98 21.66 29.90
N GLN A 11 -0.98 21.16 29.18
CA GLN A 11 -0.99 21.13 27.71
C GLN A 11 -1.84 19.98 27.13
N ALA A 12 -2.08 18.90 27.89
CA ALA A 12 -2.91 17.78 27.44
C ALA A 12 -4.42 18.09 27.36
N LEU A 13 -4.87 19.22 27.91
CA LEU A 13 -6.30 19.56 28.04
C LEU A 13 -6.92 20.21 26.80
N ASP A 14 -6.15 20.69 25.84
CA ASP A 14 -6.65 21.42 24.66
C ASP A 14 -6.52 20.65 23.33
N GLU A 15 -6.14 19.36 23.37
CA GLU A 15 -6.10 18.55 22.16
C GLU A 15 -7.51 18.35 21.60
N VAL A 16 -7.76 18.95 20.44
CA VAL A 16 -9.03 18.87 19.70
C VAL A 16 -8.91 17.76 18.68
N VAL A 17 -9.79 16.79 18.74
CA VAL A 17 -9.84 15.65 17.81
C VAL A 17 -11.02 15.83 16.88
N VAL A 18 -10.83 15.61 15.59
CA VAL A 18 -11.91 15.52 14.62
C VAL A 18 -12.68 14.22 14.88
N VAL A 19 -13.97 14.32 15.17
CA VAL A 19 -14.85 13.18 15.39
C VAL A 19 -16.06 13.33 14.49
N GLY A 20 -16.11 12.51 13.49
CA GLY A 20 -17.18 12.58 12.52
C GLY A 20 -17.18 13.87 11.70
N TYR A 21 -18.27 14.58 11.73
CA TYR A 21 -18.45 15.85 11.03
C TYR A 21 -18.21 17.07 11.94
N GLY A 22 -17.52 16.88 13.07
CA GLY A 22 -17.25 17.96 14.02
C GLY A 22 -15.93 17.77 14.75
N THR A 23 -15.53 18.80 15.49
CA THR A 23 -14.34 18.73 16.35
C THR A 23 -14.80 18.67 17.81
N GLN A 24 -14.19 17.79 18.61
CA GLN A 24 -14.42 17.69 20.04
C GLN A 24 -13.10 17.70 20.79
N LYS A 25 -13.11 18.25 22.01
CA LYS A 25 -11.94 18.12 22.88
C LYS A 25 -11.75 16.65 23.25
N LYS A 26 -10.51 16.15 23.19
CA LYS A 26 -10.16 14.74 23.49
C LYS A 26 -10.71 14.28 24.85
N VAL A 27 -10.71 15.17 25.83
CA VAL A 27 -11.26 14.93 27.18
C VAL A 27 -12.76 14.62 27.17
N ASN A 28 -13.51 15.13 26.20
CA ASN A 28 -14.96 14.93 26.10
C ASN A 28 -15.35 13.69 25.28
N LEU A 29 -14.37 12.97 24.76
CA LEU A 29 -14.63 11.75 23.98
C LEU A 29 -14.88 10.58 24.92
N THR A 30 -16.09 10.03 24.87
CA THR A 30 -16.47 8.83 25.61
C THR A 30 -16.01 7.55 24.91
N GLY A 31 -15.58 7.64 23.66
CA GLY A 31 -15.15 6.52 22.81
C GLY A 31 -13.65 6.28 22.80
N SER A 32 -13.23 5.07 22.39
CA SER A 32 -11.82 4.71 22.21
C SER A 32 -11.27 5.34 20.93
N VAL A 33 -10.81 6.58 21.02
CA VAL A 33 -10.17 7.32 19.91
C VAL A 33 -8.66 7.39 20.17
N ALA A 34 -7.88 7.01 19.19
CA ALA A 34 -6.44 7.25 19.17
C ALA A 34 -6.11 8.22 18.04
N SER A 35 -5.20 9.14 18.27
CA SER A 35 -4.74 10.07 17.23
C SER A 35 -3.22 9.98 17.06
N VAL A 36 -2.77 10.21 15.83
CA VAL A 36 -1.36 10.30 15.44
C VAL A 36 -1.19 11.66 14.78
N SER A 37 -0.22 12.41 15.23
CA SER A 37 0.11 13.73 14.68
C SER A 37 1.05 13.62 13.47
N SER A 38 1.12 14.71 12.68
CA SER A 38 2.08 14.83 11.59
C SER A 38 3.52 14.60 12.06
N ASP A 39 3.88 15.09 13.25
CA ASP A 39 5.24 15.00 13.77
C ASP A 39 5.71 13.56 14.04
N GLU A 40 4.77 12.67 14.35
CA GLU A 40 5.08 11.26 14.60
C GLU A 40 5.33 10.44 13.32
N ILE A 41 4.87 10.93 12.16
CA ILE A 41 4.91 10.18 10.89
C ILE A 41 5.81 10.78 9.81
N LYS A 42 6.03 12.12 9.82
CA LYS A 42 6.75 12.83 8.76
C LYS A 42 8.21 12.39 8.58
N ASP A 43 8.88 12.04 9.69
CA ASP A 43 10.31 11.71 9.71
C ASP A 43 10.59 10.20 9.53
N ARG A 44 9.54 9.40 9.29
CA ARG A 44 9.71 7.98 9.04
C ARG A 44 10.14 7.70 7.61
N VAL A 45 11.04 6.74 7.45
CA VAL A 45 11.62 6.34 6.16
C VAL A 45 10.58 5.71 5.21
N GLN A 46 9.43 5.29 5.72
CA GLN A 46 8.40 4.62 4.95
C GLN A 46 7.82 5.51 3.84
N THR A 47 7.55 4.91 2.69
CA THR A 47 7.05 5.61 1.50
C THR A 47 5.54 5.79 1.47
N ASP A 48 4.80 5.01 2.27
CA ASP A 48 3.34 5.08 2.40
C ASP A 48 2.91 5.43 3.84
N VAL A 49 1.71 6.03 3.95
CA VAL A 49 1.18 6.48 5.24
C VAL A 49 0.87 5.31 6.18
N LEU A 50 0.32 4.21 5.65
CA LEU A 50 -0.03 3.05 6.48
C LEU A 50 1.20 2.45 7.15
N SER A 51 2.27 2.22 6.41
CA SER A 51 3.54 1.73 6.97
C SER A 51 4.15 2.75 7.95
N SER A 52 3.95 4.05 7.71
CA SER A 52 4.45 5.11 8.59
C SER A 52 3.76 5.12 9.97
N ILE A 53 2.55 4.61 10.09
CA ILE A 53 1.81 4.53 11.36
C ILE A 53 1.89 3.15 12.02
N GLN A 54 2.60 2.20 11.43
CA GLN A 54 2.77 0.87 12.00
C GLN A 54 3.41 0.92 13.40
N GLY A 55 2.78 0.28 14.37
CA GLY A 55 3.26 0.23 15.76
C GLY A 55 3.01 1.49 16.60
N THR A 56 2.38 2.55 16.03
CA THR A 56 2.11 3.79 16.80
C THR A 56 0.78 3.75 17.52
N VAL A 57 -0.18 2.96 17.05
CA VAL A 57 -1.56 2.97 17.56
C VAL A 57 -1.92 1.64 18.21
N PRO A 58 -2.21 1.60 19.51
CA PRO A 58 -2.65 0.38 20.19
C PRO A 58 -3.95 -0.18 19.59
N GLY A 59 -3.99 -1.51 19.34
CA GLY A 59 -5.15 -2.20 18.79
C GLY A 59 -5.37 -1.99 17.27
N VAL A 60 -4.38 -1.45 16.58
CA VAL A 60 -4.31 -1.34 15.12
C VAL A 60 -3.20 -2.26 14.62
N THR A 61 -3.56 -3.22 13.78
CA THR A 61 -2.60 -4.13 13.13
C THR A 61 -2.42 -3.73 11.69
N ILE A 62 -1.19 -3.45 11.29
CA ILE A 62 -0.81 -3.11 9.92
C ILE A 62 0.11 -4.21 9.41
N VAL A 63 -0.24 -4.77 8.25
CA VAL A 63 0.52 -5.85 7.61
C VAL A 63 0.99 -5.37 6.24
N SER A 64 2.30 -5.30 6.08
CA SER A 64 2.97 -5.07 4.81
C SER A 64 3.62 -6.36 4.33
N ARG A 65 3.40 -6.74 3.07
CA ARG A 65 4.00 -7.92 2.44
C ARG A 65 4.63 -7.50 1.11
N PRO A 66 5.77 -8.10 0.73
CA PRO A 66 6.38 -7.83 -0.57
C PRO A 66 5.41 -8.06 -1.72
N GLY A 67 5.32 -7.09 -2.64
CA GLY A 67 4.47 -7.16 -3.82
C GLY A 67 2.96 -7.04 -3.58
N LYS A 68 2.51 -6.78 -2.34
CA LYS A 68 1.08 -6.58 -1.99
C LYS A 68 0.87 -5.21 -1.35
N ASP A 69 -0.31 -4.65 -1.54
CA ASP A 69 -0.69 -3.41 -0.86
C ASP A 69 -0.76 -3.63 0.67
N VAL A 70 -0.43 -2.58 1.41
CA VAL A 70 -0.45 -2.61 2.88
C VAL A 70 -1.90 -2.68 3.37
N SER A 71 -2.18 -3.56 4.31
CA SER A 71 -3.50 -3.73 4.90
C SER A 71 -3.54 -3.33 6.37
N ILE A 72 -4.69 -2.83 6.82
CA ILE A 72 -4.93 -2.42 8.20
C ILE A 72 -6.15 -3.14 8.77
N ASN A 73 -6.09 -3.53 10.03
CA ASN A 73 -7.20 -4.11 10.75
C ASN A 73 -7.29 -3.52 12.17
N PHE A 74 -8.51 -3.29 12.65
CA PHE A 74 -8.79 -2.91 14.01
C PHE A 74 -9.30 -4.12 14.80
N ARG A 75 -8.65 -4.42 15.93
CA ARG A 75 -9.05 -5.49 16.85
C ARG A 75 -9.17 -6.89 16.22
N GLY A 76 -8.42 -7.15 15.12
CA GLY A 76 -8.42 -8.43 14.42
C GLY A 76 -9.47 -8.55 13.32
N ARG A 77 -9.53 -9.71 12.66
CA ARG A 77 -10.49 -9.99 11.60
C ARG A 77 -11.83 -10.41 12.17
N GLY A 78 -12.89 -9.68 11.84
CA GLY A 78 -14.26 -9.96 12.30
C GLY A 78 -15.06 -10.89 11.40
N ASN A 79 -14.57 -11.19 10.19
CA ASN A 79 -15.22 -12.08 9.22
C ASN A 79 -14.22 -12.77 8.29
N LEU A 80 -14.71 -13.66 7.43
CA LEU A 80 -13.89 -14.34 6.39
C LEU A 80 -13.64 -13.47 5.15
N GLY A 81 -14.34 -12.34 5.03
CA GLY A 81 -14.17 -11.39 3.93
C GLY A 81 -13.23 -10.24 4.29
N THR A 82 -13.54 -9.03 3.78
CA THR A 82 -12.79 -7.81 4.08
C THR A 82 -13.22 -7.24 5.44
N SER A 83 -12.24 -6.87 6.28
CA SER A 83 -12.44 -6.19 7.58
C SER A 83 -11.74 -4.83 7.57
N GLU A 84 -11.77 -4.14 6.44
CA GLU A 84 -11.12 -2.83 6.30
C GLU A 84 -11.96 -1.74 6.97
N PRO A 85 -11.34 -0.77 7.66
CA PRO A 85 -12.02 0.39 8.18
C PRO A 85 -12.48 1.31 7.05
N LEU A 86 -13.44 2.17 7.35
CA LEU A 86 -13.81 3.28 6.48
C LEU A 86 -12.75 4.38 6.58
N TYR A 87 -12.31 4.91 5.44
CA TYR A 87 -11.40 6.05 5.38
C TYR A 87 -12.19 7.32 5.08
N VAL A 88 -11.89 8.39 5.82
CA VAL A 88 -12.50 9.70 5.62
C VAL A 88 -11.39 10.75 5.62
N ILE A 89 -11.26 11.50 4.55
CA ILE A 89 -10.23 12.53 4.37
C ILE A 89 -10.94 13.88 4.24
N ASP A 90 -10.71 14.79 5.17
CA ASP A 90 -11.35 16.11 5.27
C ASP A 90 -12.89 16.06 5.16
N GLY A 91 -13.52 15.00 5.70
CA GLY A 91 -14.96 14.78 5.64
C GLY A 91 -15.46 13.97 4.43
N ALA A 92 -14.62 13.75 3.43
CA ALA A 92 -14.97 12.96 2.24
C ALA A 92 -14.57 11.49 2.38
N ILE A 93 -15.44 10.56 1.97
CA ILE A 93 -15.16 9.12 1.99
C ILE A 93 -14.13 8.79 0.90
N ALA A 94 -13.06 8.10 1.32
CA ALA A 94 -11.96 7.64 0.49
C ALA A 94 -11.79 6.12 0.57
N ASP A 95 -10.84 5.58 -0.20
CA ASP A 95 -10.42 4.19 -0.14
C ASP A 95 -9.02 4.06 0.49
N ALA A 96 -8.64 2.82 0.84
CA ALA A 96 -7.34 2.51 1.42
C ALA A 96 -6.17 2.96 0.54
N THR A 97 -6.32 2.82 -0.78
CA THR A 97 -5.28 3.18 -1.75
C THR A 97 -5.05 4.69 -1.78
N PHE A 98 -6.13 5.49 -1.74
CA PHE A 98 -6.03 6.94 -1.66
C PHE A 98 -5.31 7.36 -0.37
N PHE A 99 -5.75 6.82 0.78
CA PHE A 99 -5.15 7.13 2.08
C PHE A 99 -3.66 6.74 2.14
N SER A 100 -3.33 5.50 1.75
CA SER A 100 -1.96 4.99 1.80
C SER A 100 -0.98 5.82 0.96
N ASN A 101 -1.46 6.37 -0.16
CA ASN A 101 -0.64 7.13 -1.10
C ASN A 101 -0.62 8.64 -0.84
N LEU A 102 -1.26 9.17 0.21
CA LEU A 102 -1.09 10.57 0.61
C LEU A 102 0.38 10.89 0.94
N ASP A 103 0.77 12.15 0.80
CA ASP A 103 2.04 12.61 1.34
C ASP A 103 1.91 12.83 2.87
N PRO A 104 2.67 12.10 3.72
CA PRO A 104 2.63 12.31 5.16
C PRO A 104 2.86 13.77 5.59
N ASN A 105 3.66 14.54 4.83
CA ASN A 105 3.92 15.95 5.10
C ASN A 105 2.72 16.86 4.83
N SER A 106 1.70 16.39 4.11
CA SER A 106 0.44 17.11 3.88
C SER A 106 -0.64 16.80 4.93
N ILE A 107 -0.39 15.82 5.81
CA ILE A 107 -1.32 15.40 6.87
C ILE A 107 -1.08 16.26 8.11
N GLU A 108 -2.15 16.72 8.76
CA GLU A 108 -2.11 17.38 10.09
C GLU A 108 -2.27 16.34 11.20
N SER A 109 -3.29 15.45 11.06
CA SER A 109 -3.56 14.41 12.03
C SER A 109 -4.32 13.23 11.43
N ILE A 110 -4.17 12.05 12.04
CA ILE A 110 -4.94 10.85 11.74
C ILE A 110 -5.60 10.38 13.03
N SER A 111 -6.92 10.24 13.03
CA SER A 111 -7.71 9.75 14.16
C SER A 111 -8.35 8.41 13.84
N PHE A 112 -8.27 7.48 14.80
CA PHE A 112 -8.77 6.12 14.67
C PHE A 112 -9.97 5.92 15.59
N LEU A 113 -11.17 5.84 14.99
CA LEU A 113 -12.42 5.55 15.70
C LEU A 113 -12.60 4.03 15.74
N LYS A 114 -12.32 3.43 16.88
CA LYS A 114 -12.24 1.97 17.04
C LYS A 114 -13.51 1.34 17.65
N ASP A 115 -14.46 2.14 18.07
CA ASP A 115 -15.72 1.66 18.66
C ASP A 115 -16.95 2.15 17.89
N ALA A 116 -18.07 1.43 18.09
CA ALA A 116 -19.32 1.69 17.39
C ALA A 116 -19.94 3.04 17.75
N ALA A 117 -19.74 3.54 18.96
CA ALA A 117 -20.33 4.81 19.40
C ALA A 117 -19.71 6.00 18.66
N SER A 118 -18.38 6.04 18.55
CA SER A 118 -17.66 7.09 17.82
C SER A 118 -17.81 7.00 16.30
N SER A 119 -18.05 5.80 15.75
CA SER A 119 -18.22 5.57 14.31
C SER A 119 -19.68 5.58 13.83
N ALA A 120 -20.66 5.63 14.73
CA ALA A 120 -22.10 5.49 14.44
C ALA A 120 -22.63 6.46 13.37
N ILE A 121 -22.11 7.67 13.29
CA ILE A 121 -22.53 8.68 12.31
C ILE A 121 -22.22 8.31 10.85
N TYR A 122 -21.31 7.33 10.62
CA TYR A 122 -20.96 6.82 9.29
C TYR A 122 -21.79 5.57 8.91
N GLY A 123 -22.72 5.13 9.79
CA GLY A 123 -23.61 4.01 9.57
C GLY A 123 -22.90 2.68 9.44
N SER A 124 -23.50 1.75 8.67
CA SER A 124 -23.02 0.37 8.51
C SER A 124 -21.64 0.26 7.83
N ARG A 125 -21.24 1.24 7.04
CA ARG A 125 -19.91 1.28 6.38
C ARG A 125 -18.77 1.38 7.39
N ALA A 126 -19.03 1.86 8.60
CA ALA A 126 -18.05 2.01 9.67
C ALA A 126 -18.00 0.82 10.65
N ALA A 127 -18.57 -0.33 10.30
CA ALA A 127 -18.67 -1.51 11.17
C ALA A 127 -17.29 -2.00 11.67
N TYR A 128 -16.23 -1.79 10.87
CA TYR A 128 -14.84 -2.13 11.22
C TYR A 128 -14.02 -0.94 11.70
N GLY A 129 -14.70 0.17 12.09
CA GLY A 129 -14.07 1.41 12.53
C GLY A 129 -13.85 2.40 11.41
N VAL A 130 -13.29 3.56 11.76
CA VAL A 130 -13.04 4.68 10.83
C VAL A 130 -11.64 5.23 11.03
N VAL A 131 -10.95 5.51 9.94
CA VAL A 131 -9.72 6.29 9.89
C VAL A 131 -10.07 7.69 9.38
N LEU A 132 -10.00 8.68 10.27
CA LEU A 132 -10.21 10.08 9.92
C LEU A 132 -8.87 10.76 9.67
N VAL A 133 -8.72 11.35 8.50
CA VAL A 133 -7.53 12.10 8.12
C VAL A 133 -7.88 13.57 7.99
N THR A 134 -7.15 14.41 8.66
CA THR A 134 -7.19 15.86 8.48
C THR A 134 -5.94 16.30 7.77
N THR A 135 -6.08 16.95 6.62
CA THR A 135 -4.94 17.51 5.90
C THR A 135 -4.63 18.92 6.38
N LYS A 136 -3.38 19.36 6.19
CA LYS A 136 -2.91 20.68 6.59
C LYS A 136 -3.73 21.77 5.89
N GLN A 137 -4.14 22.75 6.68
CA GLN A 137 -4.86 23.92 6.24
C GLN A 137 -3.94 25.15 6.26
N GLY A 138 -4.29 26.16 5.49
CA GLY A 138 -3.61 27.46 5.57
C GLY A 138 -3.81 28.13 6.93
N LYS A 139 -2.77 28.81 7.41
CA LYS A 139 -2.80 29.58 8.65
C LYS A 139 -2.73 31.08 8.35
N ASP A 140 -3.30 31.91 9.22
CA ASP A 140 -3.11 33.36 9.15
C ASP A 140 -1.65 33.69 9.47
N GLY A 141 -1.02 34.48 8.63
CA GLY A 141 0.37 34.87 8.79
C GLY A 141 1.15 34.99 7.48
N ARG A 142 2.45 35.19 7.60
CA ARG A 142 3.35 35.23 6.44
C ARG A 142 3.41 33.85 5.77
N MET A 143 3.72 33.86 4.48
CA MET A 143 3.96 32.64 3.73
C MET A 143 5.16 31.90 4.33
N GLU A 144 4.92 30.67 4.73
CA GLU A 144 5.95 29.70 5.15
C GLU A 144 6.20 28.70 4.03
N VAL A 145 7.46 28.42 3.76
CA VAL A 145 7.88 27.41 2.79
C VAL A 145 8.67 26.35 3.53
N SER A 146 8.26 25.09 3.44
CA SER A 146 8.99 23.98 4.02
C SER A 146 9.33 22.94 2.96
N TYR A 147 10.58 22.48 3.00
CA TYR A 147 11.05 21.37 2.16
C TYR A 147 11.58 20.25 3.06
N SER A 148 11.12 19.03 2.77
CA SER A 148 11.60 17.81 3.38
C SER A 148 12.12 16.88 2.28
N GLY A 149 13.37 16.46 2.38
CA GLY A 149 14.02 15.56 1.44
C GLY A 149 14.64 14.37 2.17
N MET A 150 14.45 13.17 1.65
CA MET A 150 15.05 11.94 2.17
C MET A 150 15.58 11.09 1.03
N VAL A 151 16.78 10.56 1.22
CA VAL A 151 17.37 9.50 0.41
C VAL A 151 17.69 8.35 1.35
N GLY A 152 17.22 7.16 1.04
CA GLY A 152 17.41 5.99 1.87
C GLY A 152 17.81 4.76 1.04
N MET A 153 18.41 3.80 1.72
CA MET A 153 18.64 2.45 1.22
C MET A 153 17.83 1.47 2.04
N LYS A 154 17.22 0.49 1.37
CA LYS A 154 16.43 -0.56 2.00
C LYS A 154 17.09 -1.91 1.76
N ALA A 155 17.03 -2.77 2.76
CA ALA A 155 17.37 -4.20 2.64
C ALA A 155 16.25 -5.02 3.25
N PRO A 156 16.02 -6.26 2.79
CA PRO A 156 15.16 -7.18 3.50
C PRO A 156 15.68 -7.39 4.93
N THR A 157 14.82 -7.28 5.92
CA THR A 157 15.20 -7.58 7.31
C THR A 157 15.35 -9.07 7.56
N TYR A 158 14.70 -9.87 6.74
CA TYR A 158 14.76 -11.32 6.74
C TYR A 158 14.48 -11.84 5.32
N THR A 159 15.32 -12.69 4.83
CA THR A 159 15.10 -13.52 3.64
C THR A 159 14.89 -14.96 4.09
N GLN A 160 13.97 -15.66 3.46
CA GLN A 160 13.73 -17.05 3.79
C GLN A 160 14.94 -17.90 3.32
N ASP A 161 15.57 -18.61 4.23
CA ASP A 161 16.60 -19.58 3.88
C ASP A 161 15.95 -20.77 3.17
N LEU A 162 16.35 -20.98 1.93
CA LEU A 162 15.91 -22.13 1.14
C LEU A 162 16.88 -23.29 1.38
N VAL A 163 16.35 -24.51 1.40
CA VAL A 163 17.15 -25.71 1.52
C VAL A 163 18.04 -25.89 0.29
N ASN A 164 19.25 -26.41 0.50
CA ASN A 164 20.13 -26.79 -0.59
C ASN A 164 19.56 -27.98 -1.38
N SER A 165 20.04 -28.20 -2.58
CA SER A 165 19.53 -29.25 -3.47
C SER A 165 19.64 -30.65 -2.90
N TRP A 166 20.73 -30.96 -2.19
CA TRP A 166 20.86 -32.25 -1.52
C TRP A 166 19.89 -32.42 -0.33
N GLU A 167 19.65 -31.35 0.43
CA GLU A 167 18.68 -31.38 1.52
C GLU A 167 17.26 -31.53 0.99
N TYR A 168 16.94 -30.79 -0.11
CA TYR A 168 15.69 -30.97 -0.81
C TYR A 168 15.48 -32.43 -1.27
N ALA A 169 16.50 -33.04 -1.89
CA ALA A 169 16.42 -34.41 -2.39
C ALA A 169 16.21 -35.41 -1.24
N GLU A 170 16.89 -35.20 -0.10
CA GLU A 170 16.71 -36.06 1.11
C GLU A 170 15.29 -35.92 1.68
N LEU A 171 14.77 -34.68 1.81
CA LEU A 171 13.41 -34.38 2.30
C LEU A 171 12.34 -34.92 1.34
N TYR A 172 12.58 -34.84 0.05
CA TYR A 172 11.68 -35.37 -0.96
C TYR A 172 11.58 -36.90 -0.87
N ASN A 173 12.72 -37.58 -0.74
CA ASN A 173 12.76 -39.01 -0.49
C ASN A 173 12.04 -39.39 0.81
N GLU A 174 12.20 -38.63 1.88
CA GLU A 174 11.48 -38.84 3.14
C GLU A 174 9.97 -38.72 2.96
N ALA A 175 9.51 -37.70 2.23
CA ALA A 175 8.08 -37.48 1.94
C ALA A 175 7.49 -38.68 1.15
N LEU A 176 8.20 -39.16 0.14
CA LEU A 176 7.80 -40.36 -0.63
C LEU A 176 7.78 -41.61 0.23
N TYR A 177 8.81 -41.83 1.06
CA TYR A 177 8.87 -42.94 1.99
C TYR A 177 7.71 -42.92 2.99
N ASN A 178 7.35 -41.77 3.54
CA ASN A 178 6.22 -41.61 4.45
C ASN A 178 4.88 -41.95 3.78
N THR A 179 4.78 -41.70 2.47
CA THR A 179 3.59 -42.06 1.68
C THR A 179 3.54 -43.53 1.32
N ASN A 180 4.69 -44.13 0.98
CA ASN A 180 4.81 -45.55 0.59
C ASN A 180 6.10 -46.20 1.15
N PRO A 181 6.11 -46.62 2.42
CA PRO A 181 7.30 -47.19 3.05
C PRO A 181 7.82 -48.48 2.38
N SER A 182 6.95 -49.25 1.72
CA SER A 182 7.31 -50.53 1.07
C SER A 182 8.21 -50.38 -0.15
N ALA A 183 8.24 -49.18 -0.76
CA ALA A 183 9.07 -48.89 -1.93
C ALA A 183 10.54 -48.51 -1.57
N GLY A 184 10.88 -48.49 -0.28
CA GLY A 184 12.23 -48.14 0.18
C GLY A 184 12.41 -46.59 0.37
N LYS A 185 13.63 -46.20 0.78
CA LYS A 185 13.92 -44.79 1.15
C LYS A 185 14.29 -43.91 -0.03
N ASN A 186 14.90 -44.42 -1.07
CA ASN A 186 15.44 -43.67 -2.20
C ASN A 186 14.48 -43.71 -3.40
N GLN A 187 13.25 -43.23 -3.22
CA GLN A 187 12.19 -43.32 -4.23
C GLN A 187 12.27 -42.23 -5.29
N GLY A 188 12.77 -41.05 -4.94
CA GLY A 188 12.90 -39.92 -5.85
C GLY A 188 14.35 -39.74 -6.31
N TYR A 189 15.29 -39.73 -5.39
CA TYR A 189 16.71 -39.53 -5.63
C TYR A 189 17.55 -40.66 -5.05
N SER A 190 18.53 -41.13 -5.81
CA SER A 190 19.53 -42.10 -5.31
C SER A 190 20.58 -41.41 -4.43
N ASP A 191 21.28 -42.22 -3.60
CA ASP A 191 22.40 -41.69 -2.80
C ASP A 191 23.51 -41.10 -3.66
N GLU A 192 23.74 -41.66 -4.86
CA GLU A 192 24.71 -41.12 -5.82
C GLU A 192 24.31 -39.71 -6.30
N GLU A 193 23.07 -39.50 -6.67
CA GLU A 193 22.56 -38.20 -7.12
C GLU A 193 22.62 -37.17 -6.01
N ILE A 194 22.26 -37.55 -4.79
CA ILE A 194 22.37 -36.65 -3.62
C ILE A 194 23.83 -36.23 -3.40
N ASN A 195 24.78 -37.16 -3.58
CA ASN A 195 26.20 -36.83 -3.51
C ASN A 195 26.68 -35.95 -4.67
N LEU A 196 26.14 -36.11 -5.88
CA LEU A 196 26.44 -35.21 -7.02
C LEU A 196 25.97 -33.77 -6.76
N PHE A 197 24.78 -33.61 -6.21
CA PHE A 197 24.30 -32.28 -5.74
C PHE A 197 25.23 -31.70 -4.67
N ARG A 198 25.57 -32.49 -3.65
CA ARG A 198 26.38 -32.01 -2.52
C ARG A 198 27.80 -31.63 -2.93
N ASN A 199 28.38 -32.35 -3.87
CA ASN A 199 29.75 -32.10 -4.34
C ASN A 199 29.82 -31.09 -5.48
N GLY A 200 28.68 -30.58 -5.99
CA GLY A 200 28.63 -29.65 -7.12
C GLY A 200 29.17 -30.22 -8.42
N THR A 201 29.14 -31.57 -8.57
CA THR A 201 29.63 -32.26 -9.77
C THR A 201 28.53 -32.30 -10.81
N LYS A 202 28.85 -31.92 -12.07
CA LYS A 202 27.90 -31.81 -13.19
C LYS A 202 26.74 -30.82 -12.87
N PRO A 203 27.04 -29.53 -12.69
CA PRO A 203 26.06 -28.54 -12.19
C PRO A 203 24.89 -28.31 -13.17
N ASP A 204 24.99 -28.68 -14.43
CA ASP A 204 23.89 -28.62 -15.40
C ASP A 204 22.82 -29.69 -15.20
N LEU A 205 23.16 -30.79 -14.47
CA LEU A 205 22.24 -31.86 -14.14
C LEU A 205 21.93 -31.92 -12.65
N TYR A 206 22.88 -31.55 -11.81
CA TYR A 206 22.79 -31.58 -10.35
C TYR A 206 23.17 -30.22 -9.77
N PRO A 207 22.37 -29.18 -10.06
CA PRO A 207 22.63 -27.81 -9.59
C PRO A 207 22.32 -27.63 -8.10
N ASN A 208 22.82 -26.56 -7.54
CA ASN A 208 22.36 -26.02 -6.26
C ASN A 208 22.02 -24.53 -6.45
N THR A 209 20.82 -24.27 -6.92
CA THR A 209 20.38 -22.92 -7.28
C THR A 209 19.77 -22.21 -6.11
N ASN A 210 20.36 -21.10 -5.69
CA ASN A 210 19.74 -20.17 -4.74
C ASN A 210 18.90 -19.13 -5.50
N TRP A 211 17.60 -19.37 -5.58
CA TRP A 211 16.68 -18.50 -6.32
C TRP A 211 16.51 -17.12 -5.67
N VAL A 212 16.66 -17.03 -4.35
CA VAL A 212 16.59 -15.74 -3.63
C VAL A 212 17.74 -14.85 -4.06
N ASP A 213 18.99 -15.35 -4.01
CA ASP A 213 20.17 -14.57 -4.40
C ASP A 213 20.15 -14.15 -5.88
N LEU A 214 19.52 -14.97 -6.75
CA LEU A 214 19.45 -14.68 -8.18
C LEU A 214 18.39 -13.60 -8.51
N LEU A 215 17.34 -13.48 -7.71
CA LEU A 215 16.14 -12.74 -8.10
C LEU A 215 15.86 -11.52 -7.21
N PHE A 216 16.56 -11.41 -6.08
CA PHE A 216 16.44 -10.29 -5.17
C PHE A 216 17.72 -9.44 -5.16
N ASP A 217 17.50 -8.14 -5.00
CA ASP A 217 18.60 -7.23 -4.70
C ASP A 217 18.73 -7.08 -3.18
N ASP A 218 19.95 -7.21 -2.67
CA ASP A 218 20.25 -7.05 -1.24
C ASP A 218 19.92 -5.63 -0.77
N TRP A 219 20.14 -4.64 -1.63
CA TRP A 219 19.94 -3.22 -1.34
C TRP A 219 19.21 -2.53 -2.47
N THR A 220 18.23 -1.73 -2.10
CA THR A 220 17.48 -0.90 -3.05
C THR A 220 17.38 0.54 -2.56
N ALA A 221 17.22 1.48 -3.50
CA ALA A 221 17.15 2.89 -3.20
C ALA A 221 15.70 3.37 -3.06
N THR A 222 15.50 4.33 -2.17
CA THR A 222 14.25 5.08 -2.07
C THR A 222 14.56 6.57 -1.89
N THR A 223 13.79 7.43 -2.55
CA THR A 223 13.87 8.88 -2.34
C THR A 223 12.48 9.46 -2.12
N LYS A 224 12.39 10.47 -1.26
CA LYS A 224 11.14 11.14 -0.93
C LYS A 224 11.41 12.64 -0.82
N HIS A 225 10.62 13.43 -1.51
CA HIS A 225 10.71 14.89 -1.50
C HIS A 225 9.33 15.50 -1.29
N SER A 226 9.21 16.47 -0.41
CA SER A 226 7.98 17.19 -0.15
C SER A 226 8.27 18.69 -0.03
N LEU A 227 7.50 19.48 -0.76
CA LEU A 227 7.59 20.94 -0.75
C LEU A 227 6.21 21.52 -0.41
N ASN A 228 6.12 22.27 0.69
CA ASN A 228 4.88 22.81 1.18
C ASN A 228 4.95 24.32 1.30
N PHE A 229 3.84 24.98 0.97
CA PHE A 229 3.59 26.39 1.09
C PHE A 229 2.35 26.59 1.95
N SER A 230 2.43 27.39 2.98
CA SER A 230 1.31 27.71 3.87
C SER A 230 1.32 29.19 4.17
N GLY A 231 0.16 29.82 4.22
CA GLY A 231 0.07 31.23 4.55
C GLY A 231 -1.33 31.79 4.37
N GLY A 232 -1.46 33.09 4.55
CA GLY A 232 -2.71 33.77 4.32
C GLY A 232 -2.92 34.99 5.18
N THR A 233 -4.13 35.44 5.17
CA THR A 233 -4.68 36.54 6.00
C THR A 233 -5.89 36.01 6.75
N LYS A 234 -6.44 36.82 7.66
CA LYS A 234 -7.71 36.46 8.35
C LYS A 234 -8.85 36.13 7.37
N LYS A 235 -8.82 36.71 6.16
CA LYS A 235 -9.87 36.52 5.14
C LYS A 235 -9.59 35.41 4.14
N LEU A 236 -8.32 35.10 3.87
CA LEU A 236 -7.94 34.09 2.90
C LEU A 236 -6.73 33.29 3.43
N ARG A 237 -6.88 32.00 3.57
CA ARG A 237 -5.83 31.06 4.02
C ARG A 237 -5.65 30.00 2.96
N TYR A 238 -4.39 29.59 2.74
CA TYR A 238 -4.06 28.56 1.76
C TYR A 238 -2.95 27.66 2.24
N PHE A 239 -3.04 26.41 1.82
CA PHE A 239 -1.97 25.41 1.90
C PHE A 239 -1.80 24.78 0.51
N ALA A 240 -0.55 24.62 0.05
CA ALA A 240 -0.22 23.89 -1.15
C ALA A 240 0.97 22.95 -0.86
N GLY A 241 0.78 21.67 -1.09
CA GLY A 241 1.81 20.63 -0.90
C GLY A 241 2.08 19.89 -2.20
N LEU A 242 3.37 19.69 -2.52
CA LEU A 242 3.86 18.90 -3.63
C LEU A 242 4.74 17.78 -3.07
N GLY A 243 4.45 16.53 -3.44
CA GLY A 243 5.21 15.36 -3.02
C GLY A 243 5.72 14.55 -4.21
N TYR A 244 6.92 14.01 -4.09
CA TYR A 244 7.52 13.06 -5.03
C TYR A 244 8.15 11.92 -4.25
N VAL A 245 7.90 10.68 -4.70
CA VAL A 245 8.51 9.46 -4.16
C VAL A 245 9.01 8.63 -5.33
N TYR A 246 10.25 8.17 -5.23
CA TYR A 246 10.81 7.10 -6.06
C TYR A 246 11.22 5.96 -5.16
N ASP A 247 10.75 4.76 -5.46
CA ASP A 247 10.94 3.57 -4.65
C ASP A 247 11.21 2.35 -5.53
N THR A 248 12.31 1.65 -5.28
CA THR A 248 12.63 0.38 -5.94
C THR A 248 12.30 -0.79 -5.01
N GLU A 249 11.76 -1.87 -5.57
CA GLU A 249 11.49 -3.10 -4.81
C GLU A 249 12.76 -3.97 -4.77
N ASN A 250 12.90 -4.80 -3.73
CA ASN A 250 14.00 -5.77 -3.65
C ASN A 250 13.86 -6.89 -4.70
N ILE A 251 12.67 -7.12 -5.23
CA ILE A 251 12.48 -7.94 -6.43
C ILE A 251 12.92 -7.10 -7.62
N ARG A 252 13.84 -7.61 -8.42
CA ARG A 252 14.46 -6.88 -9.54
C ARG A 252 13.45 -6.35 -10.55
N ASN A 253 13.85 -5.32 -11.28
CA ASN A 253 13.11 -4.71 -12.39
C ASN A 253 11.76 -4.12 -12.01
N ARG A 254 11.59 -3.67 -10.77
CA ARG A 254 10.36 -3.04 -10.29
C ARG A 254 10.65 -1.72 -9.63
N ASP A 255 10.10 -0.66 -10.19
CA ASP A 255 10.15 0.66 -9.59
C ASP A 255 8.76 1.29 -9.49
N THR A 256 8.63 2.16 -8.53
CA THR A 256 7.42 2.94 -8.27
C THR A 256 7.75 4.41 -8.18
N ARG A 257 7.02 5.24 -8.93
CA ARG A 257 7.07 6.70 -8.86
C ARG A 257 5.72 7.23 -8.46
N ARG A 258 5.69 8.10 -7.45
CA ARG A 258 4.47 8.72 -6.98
C ARG A 258 4.59 10.22 -6.94
N TYR A 259 3.58 10.90 -7.42
CA TYR A 259 3.42 12.34 -7.42
C TYR A 259 2.18 12.70 -6.61
N ASN A 260 2.30 13.66 -5.70
CA ASN A 260 1.22 14.13 -4.85
C ASN A 260 1.05 15.65 -5.03
N LEU A 261 -0.21 16.08 -5.13
CA LEU A 261 -0.62 17.48 -5.01
C LEU A 261 -1.71 17.56 -3.94
N ASN A 262 -1.56 18.46 -3.00
CA ASN A 262 -2.61 18.84 -2.04
C ASN A 262 -2.75 20.36 -2.00
N LEU A 263 -3.91 20.85 -2.32
CA LEU A 263 -4.24 22.28 -2.30
C LEU A 263 -5.49 22.49 -1.45
N ASN A 264 -5.39 23.31 -0.41
CA ASN A 264 -6.50 23.71 0.44
C ASN A 264 -6.57 25.23 0.51
N VAL A 265 -7.76 25.76 0.29
CA VAL A 265 -8.04 27.20 0.36
C VAL A 265 -9.29 27.42 1.18
N ALA A 266 -9.25 28.37 2.10
CA ALA A 266 -10.42 28.83 2.86
C ALA A 266 -10.52 30.35 2.81
N SER A 267 -11.73 30.86 2.54
CA SER A 267 -11.99 32.30 2.46
C SER A 267 -13.17 32.68 3.34
N ASP A 268 -12.92 33.54 4.33
CA ASP A 268 -13.96 34.16 5.14
C ASP A 268 -14.48 35.43 4.39
N VAL A 269 -15.50 35.20 3.55
CA VAL A 269 -16.09 36.25 2.70
C VAL A 269 -16.76 37.29 3.55
N THR A 270 -17.48 36.86 4.60
CA THR A 270 -18.09 37.69 5.62
C THR A 270 -17.92 36.99 6.98
N ASP A 271 -18.31 37.64 8.08
CA ASP A 271 -18.26 37.04 9.43
C ASP A 271 -19.21 35.84 9.58
N TRP A 272 -20.19 35.72 8.70
CA TRP A 272 -21.19 34.62 8.72
C TRP A 272 -21.05 33.62 7.55
N LEU A 273 -20.12 33.85 6.59
CA LEU A 273 -19.95 33.00 5.41
C LEU A 273 -18.47 32.72 5.16
N THR A 274 -18.11 31.42 5.23
CA THR A 274 -16.80 30.90 4.84
C THR A 274 -16.96 29.96 3.64
N PHE A 275 -16.14 30.13 2.60
CA PHE A 275 -15.98 29.18 1.52
C PHE A 275 -14.70 28.37 1.69
N ARG A 276 -14.77 27.09 1.32
CA ARG A 276 -13.61 26.17 1.30
C ARG A 276 -13.50 25.49 -0.06
N GLY A 277 -12.27 25.34 -0.54
CA GLY A 277 -11.96 24.55 -1.72
C GLY A 277 -10.74 23.66 -1.46
N SER A 278 -10.79 22.42 -1.93
CA SER A 278 -9.69 21.47 -1.79
C SER A 278 -9.49 20.69 -3.09
N VAL A 279 -8.24 20.47 -3.44
CA VAL A 279 -7.82 19.59 -4.53
C VAL A 279 -6.75 18.66 -4.01
N LYS A 280 -6.98 17.35 -4.14
CA LYS A 280 -5.99 16.33 -3.86
C LYS A 280 -5.83 15.48 -5.13
N TYR A 281 -4.58 15.34 -5.58
CA TYR A 281 -4.25 14.52 -6.73
C TYR A 281 -3.05 13.64 -6.41
N ILE A 282 -3.16 12.37 -6.73
CA ILE A 282 -2.12 11.38 -6.53
C ILE A 282 -2.00 10.58 -7.81
N GLN A 283 -0.80 10.52 -8.38
CA GLN A 283 -0.46 9.62 -9.46
C GLN A 283 0.64 8.67 -9.01
N ARG A 284 0.39 7.37 -9.11
CA ARG A 284 1.37 6.32 -8.84
C ARG A 284 1.60 5.51 -10.10
N ASN A 285 2.83 5.50 -10.57
CA ASN A 285 3.29 4.68 -11.68
C ASN A 285 4.12 3.54 -11.10
N LYS A 286 3.77 2.30 -11.44
CA LYS A 286 4.54 1.12 -11.12
C LYS A 286 4.98 0.49 -12.45
N ASP A 287 6.26 0.60 -12.73
CA ASP A 287 6.86 0.02 -13.92
C ASP A 287 7.53 -1.31 -13.56
N VAL A 288 7.35 -2.27 -14.44
CA VAL A 288 7.93 -3.60 -14.33
C VAL A 288 8.50 -3.97 -15.68
N ASP A 289 9.81 -4.12 -15.75
CA ASP A 289 10.53 -4.53 -16.94
C ASP A 289 10.87 -6.02 -16.85
N GLY A 290 10.62 -6.77 -17.92
CA GLY A 290 10.68 -8.23 -17.94
C GLY A 290 9.39 -8.89 -17.46
N GLY A 291 9.32 -10.22 -17.57
CA GLY A 291 8.25 -11.01 -16.95
C GLY A 291 8.38 -10.98 -15.43
N THR A 292 7.28 -11.06 -14.73
CA THR A 292 7.27 -11.01 -13.26
C THR A 292 6.83 -12.32 -12.66
N PRO A 293 7.75 -13.19 -12.27
CA PRO A 293 7.39 -14.26 -11.36
C PRO A 293 6.85 -13.67 -10.05
N SER A 294 5.78 -14.25 -9.53
CA SER A 294 5.28 -13.84 -8.22
C SER A 294 6.30 -14.20 -7.14
N PHE A 295 6.29 -13.48 -6.03
CA PHE A 295 7.12 -13.82 -4.86
C PHE A 295 6.90 -15.28 -4.43
N ASP A 296 5.64 -15.71 -4.39
CA ASP A 296 5.28 -17.07 -4.01
C ASP A 296 5.89 -18.09 -5.00
N ASN A 297 5.89 -17.80 -6.32
CA ASN A 297 6.50 -18.69 -7.32
C ASN A 297 8.01 -18.82 -7.16
N ILE A 298 8.70 -17.75 -6.75
CA ILE A 298 10.16 -17.79 -6.51
C ILE A 298 10.50 -18.74 -5.37
N LEU A 299 9.70 -18.73 -4.31
CA LEU A 299 9.95 -19.54 -3.11
C LEU A 299 9.61 -21.04 -3.28
N ILE A 300 8.77 -21.40 -4.26
CA ILE A 300 8.37 -22.79 -4.49
C ILE A 300 9.26 -23.51 -5.51
N VAL A 301 10.12 -22.81 -6.23
CA VAL A 301 11.02 -23.44 -7.20
C VAL A 301 12.17 -24.12 -6.46
N PRO A 302 12.32 -25.46 -6.63
CA PRO A 302 13.37 -26.20 -5.94
C PRO A 302 14.78 -25.78 -6.35
N SER A 303 15.72 -25.88 -5.43
CA SER A 303 17.16 -25.66 -5.68
C SER A 303 17.79 -26.69 -6.63
N THR A 304 17.07 -27.77 -6.89
CA THR A 304 17.44 -28.81 -7.86
C THR A 304 17.27 -28.41 -9.32
N PHE A 305 16.66 -27.24 -9.60
CA PHE A 305 16.53 -26.71 -10.96
C PHE A 305 17.68 -25.75 -11.31
N VAL A 306 18.23 -25.91 -12.50
CA VAL A 306 19.28 -25.03 -13.01
C VAL A 306 18.69 -23.74 -13.58
N ALA A 307 19.21 -22.59 -13.18
CA ALA A 307 18.78 -21.31 -13.71
C ALA A 307 19.35 -21.04 -15.11
N ARG A 308 20.67 -21.28 -15.28
CA ARG A 308 21.39 -21.25 -16.57
C ARG A 308 22.37 -22.42 -16.62
N GLN A 309 22.47 -23.02 -17.79
CA GLN A 309 23.43 -24.07 -18.09
C GLN A 309 24.82 -23.46 -18.34
N SER A 310 25.85 -24.30 -18.25
CA SER A 310 27.24 -23.90 -18.54
C SER A 310 27.43 -23.45 -19.98
N THR A 311 26.57 -23.87 -20.90
CA THR A 311 26.52 -23.42 -22.30
C THR A 311 25.97 -22.00 -22.46
N GLY A 312 25.37 -21.42 -21.40
CA GLY A 312 24.67 -20.15 -21.43
C GLY A 312 23.18 -20.23 -21.77
N GLU A 313 22.69 -21.42 -22.12
CA GLU A 313 21.26 -21.65 -22.35
C GLU A 313 20.45 -21.60 -21.06
N TRP A 314 19.14 -21.39 -21.19
CA TRP A 314 18.25 -21.38 -20.05
C TRP A 314 18.05 -22.78 -19.48
N GLY A 315 18.05 -22.86 -18.17
CA GLY A 315 17.63 -24.07 -17.49
C GLY A 315 16.14 -24.36 -17.70
N SER A 316 15.83 -25.62 -17.78
CA SER A 316 14.50 -26.14 -18.03
C SER A 316 14.21 -27.36 -17.14
N VAL A 317 13.05 -27.92 -17.28
CA VAL A 317 12.64 -29.16 -16.59
C VAL A 317 13.54 -30.34 -16.88
N GLU A 318 14.30 -30.34 -17.99
CA GLU A 318 15.26 -31.41 -18.30
C GLU A 318 16.61 -31.24 -17.58
N SER A 319 16.91 -30.02 -17.14
CA SER A 319 18.19 -29.71 -16.48
C SER A 319 18.12 -29.83 -14.95
N GLY A 320 17.16 -30.53 -14.43
CA GLY A 320 17.05 -30.99 -13.05
C GLY A 320 16.49 -32.39 -13.03
N HIS A 321 16.68 -33.10 -11.94
CA HIS A 321 16.22 -34.49 -11.84
C HIS A 321 14.70 -34.61 -11.82
N GLU A 322 14.01 -33.59 -11.36
CA GLU A 322 12.56 -33.61 -11.24
C GLU A 322 11.86 -33.35 -12.56
N ALA A 323 11.24 -34.40 -13.05
CA ALA A 323 10.34 -34.28 -14.18
C ALA A 323 9.18 -33.34 -13.88
N SER A 324 9.03 -32.35 -14.72
CA SER A 324 7.82 -31.65 -15.16
C SER A 324 6.62 -31.43 -14.22
N GLY A 325 6.45 -32.11 -13.12
CA GLY A 325 5.25 -32.00 -12.27
C GLY A 325 5.29 -30.84 -11.27
N THR A 326 6.46 -30.41 -10.85
CA THR A 326 6.67 -29.44 -9.76
C THR A 326 7.13 -28.07 -10.24
N PHE A 327 7.59 -27.94 -11.47
CA PHE A 327 8.05 -26.66 -12.03
C PHE A 327 6.88 -25.83 -12.58
N VAL A 328 6.05 -25.34 -11.67
CA VAL A 328 4.91 -24.50 -12.01
C VAL A 328 5.40 -23.09 -12.34
N GLY A 329 5.29 -22.71 -13.60
CA GLY A 329 5.52 -21.33 -14.04
C GLY A 329 6.83 -21.03 -14.77
N GLY A 330 7.65 -22.04 -15.05
CA GLY A 330 8.89 -21.90 -15.83
C GLY A 330 10.05 -21.32 -15.01
N ASN A 331 11.16 -21.07 -15.69
CA ASN A 331 12.37 -20.53 -15.08
C ASN A 331 12.21 -19.04 -14.67
N PRO A 332 12.22 -18.70 -13.37
CA PRO A 332 11.99 -17.33 -12.93
C PRO A 332 13.05 -16.34 -13.42
N LEU A 333 14.30 -16.76 -13.52
CA LEU A 333 15.39 -15.91 -14.02
C LEU A 333 15.21 -15.59 -15.52
N ARG A 334 14.74 -16.57 -16.30
CA ARG A 334 14.40 -16.35 -17.72
C ARG A 334 13.27 -15.32 -17.84
N ALA A 335 12.26 -15.40 -16.98
CA ALA A 335 11.15 -14.46 -16.99
C ALA A 335 11.64 -13.01 -16.85
N TYR A 336 12.59 -12.72 -15.96
CA TYR A 336 13.18 -11.39 -15.83
C TYR A 336 13.98 -10.90 -17.04
N SER A 337 14.48 -11.84 -17.84
CA SER A 337 15.37 -11.53 -18.98
C SER A 337 14.60 -11.37 -20.28
N THR A 338 13.29 -11.38 -20.26
CA THR A 338 12.45 -11.19 -21.45
C THR A 338 12.24 -9.71 -21.76
N ASN A 339 11.80 -9.42 -22.99
CA ASN A 339 11.35 -8.08 -23.39
C ASN A 339 9.90 -7.80 -22.98
N ASP A 340 9.35 -8.59 -22.08
CA ASP A 340 8.03 -8.34 -21.50
C ASP A 340 8.09 -7.08 -20.64
N TRP A 341 6.96 -6.41 -20.50
CA TRP A 341 6.86 -5.29 -19.58
C TRP A 341 5.41 -5.06 -19.14
N SER A 342 5.26 -4.47 -17.99
CA SER A 342 3.95 -4.03 -17.48
C SER A 342 4.09 -2.64 -16.87
N LYS A 343 3.17 -1.74 -17.24
CA LYS A 343 3.08 -0.37 -16.73
C LYS A 343 1.72 -0.18 -16.09
N ASN A 344 1.73 0.04 -14.78
CA ASN A 344 0.54 0.31 -14.01
C ASN A 344 0.51 1.76 -13.58
N THR A 345 -0.51 2.49 -13.99
CA THR A 345 -0.78 3.84 -13.52
C THR A 345 -2.05 3.84 -12.70
N ILE A 346 -1.96 4.39 -11.50
CA ILE A 346 -3.11 4.67 -10.64
C ILE A 346 -3.18 6.18 -10.46
N GLU A 347 -4.31 6.76 -10.82
CA GLU A 347 -4.61 8.16 -10.58
C GLU A 347 -5.79 8.27 -9.61
N ASN A 348 -5.58 9.00 -8.54
CA ASN A 348 -6.60 9.34 -7.57
C ASN A 348 -6.76 10.85 -7.52
N SER A 349 -7.96 11.33 -7.71
CA SER A 349 -8.27 12.75 -7.56
C SER A 349 -9.47 12.97 -6.66
N MET A 350 -9.43 14.03 -5.87
CA MET A 350 -10.52 14.47 -5.02
C MET A 350 -10.62 15.99 -5.11
N TYR A 351 -11.78 16.47 -5.51
CA TYR A 351 -12.11 17.88 -5.60
C TYR A 351 -13.26 18.15 -4.66
N GLU A 352 -13.10 19.15 -3.81
CA GLU A 352 -14.06 19.49 -2.79
C GLU A 352 -14.36 20.99 -2.82
N LEU A 353 -15.63 21.34 -2.77
CA LEU A 353 -16.11 22.67 -2.56
C LEU A 353 -17.11 22.67 -1.39
N GLY A 354 -16.94 23.55 -0.46
CA GLY A 354 -17.80 23.66 0.71
C GLY A 354 -18.00 25.08 1.16
N PHE A 355 -19.04 25.27 1.96
CA PHE A 355 -19.33 26.52 2.64
C PHE A 355 -19.83 26.28 4.06
N ASP A 356 -19.55 27.23 4.95
CA ASP A 356 -20.12 27.31 6.29
C ASP A 356 -20.90 28.62 6.42
N LEU A 357 -22.18 28.46 6.76
CA LEU A 357 -23.07 29.60 7.09
C LEU A 357 -23.27 29.65 8.60
N LYS A 358 -23.10 30.80 9.19
CA LYS A 358 -23.33 31.08 10.62
C LYS A 358 -24.45 32.10 10.77
N PRO A 359 -25.72 31.71 10.49
CA PRO A 359 -26.85 32.65 10.53
C PRO A 359 -27.18 33.13 11.93
N LEU A 360 -26.81 32.34 12.94
CA LEU A 360 -26.94 32.65 14.37
C LEU A 360 -25.64 32.30 15.08
N LYS A 361 -25.41 32.90 16.25
CA LYS A 361 -24.15 32.67 17.04
C LYS A 361 -23.83 31.20 17.29
N ASP A 362 -24.85 30.40 17.57
CA ASP A 362 -24.70 29.02 18.01
C ASP A 362 -25.10 28.00 16.92
N LEU A 363 -25.40 28.44 15.68
CA LEU A 363 -25.81 27.61 14.55
C LEU A 363 -24.82 27.72 13.40
N VAL A 364 -24.26 26.57 12.97
CA VAL A 364 -23.45 26.45 11.75
C VAL A 364 -24.15 25.52 10.78
N ILE A 365 -24.40 26.00 9.57
CA ILE A 365 -24.91 25.19 8.46
C ILE A 365 -23.77 24.99 7.47
N THR A 366 -23.38 23.73 7.25
CA THR A 366 -22.31 23.34 6.32
C THR A 366 -22.92 22.68 5.09
N GLY A 367 -22.51 23.13 3.91
CA GLY A 367 -22.76 22.46 2.64
C GLY A 367 -21.43 22.05 2.01
N GLN A 368 -21.36 20.83 1.46
CA GLN A 368 -20.15 20.31 0.83
C GLN A 368 -20.51 19.46 -0.38
N GLY A 369 -19.81 19.68 -1.49
CA GLY A 369 -19.82 18.84 -2.68
C GLY A 369 -18.41 18.26 -2.91
N THR A 370 -18.32 16.95 -3.10
CA THR A 370 -17.07 16.25 -3.34
C THR A 370 -17.19 15.40 -4.60
N TYR A 371 -16.26 15.57 -5.53
CA TYR A 371 -16.05 14.66 -6.65
C TYR A 371 -14.74 13.93 -6.43
N LYS A 372 -14.80 12.57 -6.37
CA LYS A 372 -13.64 11.69 -6.28
C LYS A 372 -13.59 10.80 -7.52
N SER A 373 -12.40 10.67 -8.10
CA SER A 373 -12.13 9.74 -9.20
C SER A 373 -10.93 8.86 -8.86
N TYR A 374 -11.08 7.58 -9.13
CA TYR A 374 -10.01 6.59 -9.16
C TYR A 374 -9.89 6.07 -10.58
N GLU A 375 -8.72 6.12 -11.15
CA GLU A 375 -8.44 5.55 -12.48
C GLU A 375 -7.26 4.59 -12.37
N TYR A 376 -7.46 3.37 -12.83
CA TYR A 376 -6.43 2.34 -12.93
C TYR A 376 -6.23 1.99 -14.40
N LYS A 377 -4.99 2.07 -14.85
CA LYS A 377 -4.59 1.68 -16.19
C LYS A 377 -3.40 0.75 -16.12
N ASN A 378 -3.60 -0.48 -16.57
CA ASN A 378 -2.53 -1.43 -16.80
C ASN A 378 -2.32 -1.59 -18.30
N LYS A 379 -1.07 -1.53 -18.72
CA LYS A 379 -0.64 -1.86 -20.08
C LYS A 379 0.48 -2.87 -19.96
N ALA A 380 0.25 -4.09 -20.45
CA ALA A 380 1.19 -5.19 -20.38
C ALA A 380 1.51 -5.70 -21.80
N TYR A 381 2.77 -5.98 -22.03
CA TYR A 381 3.24 -6.56 -23.27
C TYR A 381 3.97 -7.87 -22.97
N VAL A 382 3.62 -8.91 -23.70
CA VAL A 382 4.28 -10.20 -23.69
C VAL A 382 4.97 -10.40 -25.03
N SER A 383 6.28 -10.58 -25.00
CA SER A 383 7.11 -10.72 -26.18
C SER A 383 7.11 -12.14 -26.71
N LEU A 384 7.36 -12.26 -28.02
CA LEU A 384 7.70 -13.54 -28.66
C LEU A 384 8.95 -14.11 -28.00
N LYS A 385 8.97 -15.42 -27.79
CA LYS A 385 10.08 -16.17 -27.18
C LYS A 385 10.22 -17.52 -27.85
N ASP A 386 11.43 -17.89 -28.20
CA ASP A 386 11.72 -19.24 -28.69
C ASP A 386 11.58 -20.28 -27.59
N ASP A 387 11.26 -21.50 -27.96
CA ASP A 387 11.34 -22.63 -27.02
C ASP A 387 12.80 -22.84 -26.56
N VAL A 388 12.95 -23.32 -25.33
CA VAL A 388 14.28 -23.61 -24.75
C VAL A 388 14.87 -24.84 -25.41
N PRO A 389 16.14 -24.79 -25.90
CA PRO A 389 16.82 -25.98 -26.38
C PRO A 389 16.89 -27.08 -25.33
N SER A 390 16.71 -28.33 -25.75
CA SER A 390 16.89 -29.50 -24.88
C SER A 390 18.36 -29.69 -24.57
N PHE A 391 18.70 -29.81 -23.29
CA PHE A 391 20.04 -30.12 -22.84
C PHE A 391 20.37 -31.63 -23.02
N LEU A 392 19.39 -32.49 -22.78
CA LEU A 392 19.57 -33.92 -22.89
C LEU A 392 19.56 -34.43 -24.34
N ASN A 393 18.84 -33.73 -25.23
CA ASN A 393 18.67 -34.13 -26.63
C ASN A 393 19.10 -32.99 -27.55
N PRO A 394 20.40 -32.80 -27.80
CA PRO A 394 20.91 -31.71 -28.65
C PRO A 394 20.24 -31.67 -30.01
N GLY A 395 19.85 -30.45 -30.45
CA GLY A 395 19.16 -30.23 -31.74
C GLY A 395 17.63 -30.32 -31.64
N THR A 396 17.07 -30.58 -30.48
CA THR A 396 15.63 -30.50 -30.20
C THR A 396 15.31 -29.36 -29.24
N VAL A 397 14.04 -29.00 -29.14
CA VAL A 397 13.55 -27.97 -28.20
C VAL A 397 12.49 -28.55 -27.27
N ILE A 398 12.34 -27.95 -26.09
CA ILE A 398 11.33 -28.31 -25.12
C ILE A 398 10.06 -27.49 -25.44
N GLY A 399 9.11 -28.13 -26.08
CA GLY A 399 7.88 -27.51 -26.52
C GLY A 399 7.08 -26.88 -25.38
N GLY A 400 6.45 -25.76 -25.64
CA GLY A 400 5.63 -25.02 -24.68
C GLY A 400 6.42 -24.14 -23.69
N THR A 401 7.76 -24.05 -23.83
CA THR A 401 8.58 -23.14 -23.04
C THR A 401 8.70 -21.75 -23.66
N GLY A 402 8.37 -21.62 -24.94
CA GLY A 402 8.34 -20.37 -25.70
C GLY A 402 6.97 -19.71 -25.73
N ASN A 403 6.90 -18.62 -26.46
CA ASN A 403 5.67 -17.92 -26.83
C ASN A 403 5.74 -17.52 -28.31
N THR A 404 4.79 -18.01 -29.09
CA THR A 404 4.79 -17.87 -30.55
C THR A 404 4.18 -16.55 -31.05
N THR A 405 3.57 -15.78 -30.17
CA THR A 405 2.88 -14.54 -30.55
C THR A 405 3.25 -13.41 -29.59
N ASN A 406 3.40 -12.22 -30.13
CA ASN A 406 3.40 -11.02 -29.32
C ASN A 406 1.95 -10.69 -28.93
N SER A 407 1.75 -10.30 -27.69
CA SER A 407 0.45 -9.83 -27.23
C SER A 407 0.60 -8.55 -26.42
N MET A 408 -0.42 -7.70 -26.49
CA MET A 408 -0.53 -6.50 -25.68
C MET A 408 -1.90 -6.47 -25.03
N GLU A 409 -1.94 -6.38 -23.72
CA GLU A 409 -3.16 -6.23 -22.96
C GLU A 409 -3.25 -4.82 -22.40
N VAL A 410 -4.42 -4.22 -22.52
CA VAL A 410 -4.76 -2.96 -21.88
C VAL A 410 -5.99 -3.19 -21.01
N ASN A 411 -5.84 -2.96 -19.71
CA ASN A 411 -6.93 -3.00 -18.74
C ASN A 411 -7.07 -1.61 -18.14
N TRP A 412 -8.24 -1.00 -18.32
CA TRP A 412 -8.57 0.31 -17.79
C TRP A 412 -9.84 0.23 -16.96
N LYS A 413 -9.77 0.81 -15.77
CA LYS A 413 -10.91 0.95 -14.86
C LYS A 413 -11.00 2.36 -14.34
N LYS A 414 -12.20 2.88 -14.30
CA LYS A 414 -12.47 4.18 -13.70
C LYS A 414 -13.66 4.10 -12.78
N HIS A 415 -13.48 4.57 -11.55
CA HIS A 415 -14.54 4.74 -10.57
C HIS A 415 -14.70 6.22 -10.27
N SER A 416 -15.91 6.72 -10.26
CA SER A 416 -16.20 8.08 -9.85
C SER A 416 -17.30 8.13 -8.80
N PHE A 417 -17.12 9.02 -7.82
CA PHE A 417 -18.06 9.26 -6.74
C PHE A 417 -18.38 10.76 -6.71
N LEU A 418 -19.64 11.07 -6.72
CA LEU A 418 -20.12 12.43 -6.50
C LEU A 418 -20.93 12.44 -5.22
N THR A 419 -20.48 13.19 -4.21
CA THR A 419 -21.12 13.26 -2.91
C THR A 419 -21.54 14.68 -2.60
N TYR A 420 -22.78 14.87 -2.15
CA TYR A 420 -23.27 16.12 -1.60
C TYR A 420 -23.67 15.89 -0.15
N THR A 421 -23.19 16.74 0.75
CA THR A 421 -23.50 16.67 2.17
C THR A 421 -23.99 18.01 2.67
N GLY A 422 -25.11 18.01 3.36
CA GLY A 422 -25.66 19.17 4.06
C GLY A 422 -25.81 18.88 5.54
N MET A 423 -25.34 19.77 6.40
CA MET A 423 -25.37 19.59 7.86
C MET A 423 -25.77 20.86 8.57
N ALA A 424 -26.45 20.72 9.69
CA ALA A 424 -26.73 21.81 10.62
C ALA A 424 -26.27 21.40 12.01
N ASN A 425 -25.38 22.17 12.59
CA ASN A 425 -24.87 21.97 13.96
C ASN A 425 -25.29 23.16 14.84
N TYR A 426 -26.08 22.87 15.85
CA TYR A 426 -26.47 23.83 16.86
C TYR A 426 -25.79 23.49 18.19
N SER A 427 -25.00 24.41 18.74
CA SER A 427 -24.21 24.21 19.97
C SER A 427 -24.49 25.34 20.96
N LEU A 428 -25.23 25.01 22.03
CA LEU A 428 -25.58 25.96 23.09
C LEU A 428 -24.83 25.61 24.37
N THR A 429 -24.10 26.56 24.93
CA THR A 429 -23.52 26.45 26.28
C THR A 429 -24.13 27.50 27.20
N LYS A 430 -24.79 27.06 28.26
CA LYS A 430 -25.38 27.94 29.27
C LYS A 430 -24.97 27.47 30.67
N ASN A 431 -24.20 28.30 31.35
CA ASN A 431 -23.61 27.97 32.67
C ASN A 431 -22.75 26.68 32.58
N ILE A 432 -23.14 25.65 33.33
CA ILE A 432 -22.48 24.32 33.38
C ILE A 432 -23.06 23.34 32.36
N HIS A 433 -24.11 23.72 31.65
CA HIS A 433 -24.80 22.83 30.69
C HIS A 433 -24.35 23.14 29.25
N SER A 434 -23.99 22.11 28.51
CA SER A 434 -23.69 22.18 27.09
C SER A 434 -24.57 21.21 26.33
N LEU A 435 -25.24 21.71 25.28
CA LEU A 435 -26.08 20.93 24.37
C LEU A 435 -25.52 21.11 22.96
N SER A 436 -25.24 20.00 22.26
CA SER A 436 -24.91 20.01 20.86
C SER A 436 -25.85 19.07 20.10
N VAL A 437 -26.46 19.59 19.04
CA VAL A 437 -27.36 18.83 18.16
C VAL A 437 -26.84 18.94 16.72
N LEU A 438 -26.57 17.79 16.11
CA LEU A 438 -26.17 17.67 14.71
C LEU A 438 -27.27 16.96 13.92
N ALA A 439 -27.70 17.57 12.82
CA ALA A 439 -28.56 16.95 11.80
C ALA A 439 -27.92 17.08 10.44
N GLY A 440 -28.02 16.05 9.62
CA GLY A 440 -27.40 16.08 8.29
C GLY A 440 -28.07 15.14 7.31
N VAL A 441 -27.83 15.43 6.04
CA VAL A 441 -28.24 14.63 4.88
C VAL A 441 -27.05 14.48 3.93
N SER A 442 -26.89 13.30 3.35
CA SER A 442 -25.88 13.02 2.33
C SER A 442 -26.52 12.30 1.17
N TYR A 443 -26.11 12.69 -0.04
CA TYR A 443 -26.43 12.00 -1.29
C TYR A 443 -25.12 11.58 -1.94
N GLU A 444 -25.06 10.35 -2.45
CA GLU A 444 -23.90 9.79 -3.12
C GLU A 444 -24.30 9.14 -4.43
N HIS A 445 -23.57 9.43 -5.49
CA HIS A 445 -23.68 8.79 -6.80
C HIS A 445 -22.35 8.14 -7.17
N TYR A 446 -22.42 6.86 -7.53
CA TYR A 446 -21.28 6.05 -7.94
C TYR A 446 -21.41 5.62 -9.40
N GLN A 447 -20.34 5.71 -10.15
CA GLN A 447 -20.23 5.21 -11.52
C GLN A 447 -18.92 4.44 -11.68
N GLU A 448 -19.01 3.30 -12.38
CA GLU A 448 -17.85 2.47 -12.72
C GLU A 448 -17.84 2.20 -14.22
N GLU A 449 -16.66 2.30 -14.82
CA GLU A 449 -16.37 1.98 -16.20
C GLU A 449 -15.17 1.05 -16.27
N THR A 450 -15.25 0.01 -17.09
CA THR A 450 -14.15 -0.95 -17.31
C THR A 450 -13.99 -1.21 -18.79
N LEU A 451 -12.76 -1.14 -19.28
CA LEU A 451 -12.39 -1.51 -20.65
C LEU A 451 -11.22 -2.49 -20.59
N MET A 452 -11.36 -3.61 -21.28
CA MET A 452 -10.29 -4.58 -21.52
C MET A 452 -10.12 -4.76 -23.02
N ALA A 453 -8.88 -4.72 -23.49
CA ALA A 453 -8.49 -4.95 -24.87
C ALA A 453 -7.19 -5.77 -24.91
N SER A 454 -7.13 -6.76 -25.81
CA SER A 454 -5.97 -7.64 -26.02
C SER A 454 -5.73 -7.85 -27.51
#